data_f3857cd0c14fb4c80c0af6858f655427
#
_entry.id   f3857cd0c14fb4c80c0af6858f655427
#
_cell.length_a   1.000
_cell.length_b   1.000
_cell.length_c   1.000
_cell.angle_alpha   90.00
_cell.angle_beta   90.00
_cell.angle_gamma   90.00
#
_symmetry.space_group_name_H-M   'P 1'
#
loop_
_entity.id
_entity.type
_entity.pdbx_description
1 polymer ?
#
loop_
_entity_poly.entity_id
_entity_poly.type
_entity_poly.pdbx_seq_one_letter_code
_entity_poly.pdbx_strand_id
1 'polypeptide(L)'
;MVAVNAVLAQTIHTCAAESYHAPIFQIFSSMALRDSMENGESYYIVEIRSLKRILDAAGERRTPVLCFVDEVLRGTNTVERIAAATQILIRLAESGTLGFAATHDIEMTELLKEYYDNYHFEEVIRDGDILFPYQLLPGKASTRNAIRLLQMMGYEEQRSEEHTS
;
A
#
# COMPACT_ATOMS: atom_id res chain seq x y z
N MET A 1 7.03 2.39 9.79
CA MET A 1 7.13 2.70 11.25
C MET A 1 6.11 1.96 12.10
N VAL A 2 4.80 1.87 11.74
CA VAL A 2 3.78 1.15 12.54
C VAL A 2 4.16 -0.32 12.75
N ALA A 3 4.50 -1.05 11.68
CA ALA A 3 4.93 -2.45 11.77
C ALA A 3 6.14 -2.64 12.69
N VAL A 4 7.15 -1.78 12.58
CA VAL A 4 8.36 -1.84 13.41
C VAL A 4 8.03 -1.63 14.87
N ASN A 5 7.19 -0.63 15.19
CA ASN A 5 6.77 -0.38 16.57
C ASN A 5 5.97 -1.54 17.15
N ALA A 6 5.09 -2.17 16.37
CA ALA A 6 4.35 -3.35 16.82
C ALA A 6 5.29 -4.52 17.16
N VAL A 7 6.29 -4.79 16.32
CA VAL A 7 7.30 -5.84 16.58
C VAL A 7 8.14 -5.49 17.80
N LEU A 8 8.69 -4.27 17.89
CA LEU A 8 9.52 -3.85 19.02
C LEU A 8 8.76 -3.90 20.35
N ALA A 9 7.52 -3.43 20.37
CA ALA A 9 6.70 -3.43 21.57
C ALA A 9 6.42 -4.86 22.08
N GLN A 10 6.15 -5.80 21.17
CA GLN A 10 5.83 -7.18 21.52
C GLN A 10 7.06 -8.05 21.84
N THR A 11 8.25 -7.65 21.41
CA THR A 11 9.47 -8.46 21.62
C THR A 11 10.38 -7.92 22.71
N ILE A 12 10.67 -6.63 22.71
CA ILE A 12 11.63 -6.01 23.64
C ILE A 12 11.01 -4.86 24.46
N HIS A 13 9.69 -4.73 24.45
CA HIS A 13 8.94 -3.74 25.25
C HIS A 13 9.37 -2.29 25.05
N THR A 14 9.68 -1.91 23.81
CA THR A 14 10.07 -0.54 23.44
C THR A 14 9.36 -0.10 22.17
N CYS A 15 9.43 1.19 21.86
CA CYS A 15 8.94 1.73 20.60
C CYS A 15 9.85 2.86 20.09
N ALA A 16 9.85 3.08 18.77
CA ALA A 16 10.49 4.20 18.11
C ALA A 16 9.46 5.32 17.81
N ALA A 17 8.72 5.71 18.86
CA ALA A 17 7.68 6.73 18.83
C ALA A 17 7.56 7.34 20.22
N GLU A 18 6.87 8.48 20.35
CA GLU A 18 6.61 9.10 21.66
C GLU A 18 5.82 8.19 22.58
N SER A 19 4.86 7.45 22.03
CA SER A 19 4.08 6.43 22.74
C SER A 19 3.56 5.37 21.79
N TYR A 20 3.30 4.16 22.32
CA TYR A 20 2.67 3.07 21.61
C TYR A 20 1.74 2.31 22.56
N HIS A 21 0.47 2.22 22.19
CA HIS A 21 -0.56 1.48 22.92
C HIS A 21 -1.34 0.61 21.93
N ALA A 22 -1.26 -0.70 22.09
CA ALA A 22 -1.97 -1.66 21.25
C ALA A 22 -2.09 -3.01 21.95
N PRO A 23 -3.03 -3.86 21.58
CA PRO A 23 -3.05 -5.27 21.97
C PRO A 23 -1.87 -6.02 21.37
N ILE A 24 -1.68 -7.26 21.82
CA ILE A 24 -0.77 -8.19 21.15
C ILE A 24 -1.43 -8.66 19.86
N PHE A 25 -0.71 -8.53 18.74
CA PHE A 25 -1.14 -8.92 17.41
C PHE A 25 -0.40 -10.14 16.88
N GLN A 26 -1.06 -10.94 16.06
CA GLN A 26 -0.37 -11.70 15.02
C GLN A 26 -0.04 -10.74 13.88
N ILE A 27 1.26 -10.53 13.63
CA ILE A 27 1.73 -9.56 12.62
C ILE A 27 2.06 -10.29 11.33
N PHE A 28 1.46 -9.83 10.23
CA PHE A 28 1.72 -10.32 8.89
C PHE A 28 2.14 -9.19 7.96
N SER A 29 2.93 -9.55 6.96
CA SER A 29 3.23 -8.64 5.84
C SER A 29 3.13 -9.40 4.52
N SER A 30 2.57 -8.74 3.51
CA SER A 30 2.65 -9.11 2.11
C SER A 30 3.21 -7.90 1.38
N MET A 31 4.53 -7.90 1.23
CA MET A 31 5.27 -6.87 0.51
C MET A 31 5.89 -7.52 -0.73
N ALA A 32 6.13 -6.75 -1.78
CA ALA A 32 6.76 -7.24 -2.99
C ALA A 32 8.07 -7.98 -2.64
N LEU A 33 8.04 -9.30 -2.78
CA LEU A 33 9.21 -10.13 -2.59
C LEU A 33 10.20 -9.80 -3.73
N ARG A 34 11.39 -9.32 -3.38
CA ARG A 34 12.48 -9.25 -4.35
C ARG A 34 12.94 -10.69 -4.64
N ASP A 35 12.92 -11.03 -5.92
CA ASP A 35 13.56 -12.20 -6.55
C ASP A 35 13.88 -13.40 -5.64
N SER A 36 12.96 -14.32 -5.52
CA SER A 36 13.29 -15.72 -5.28
C SER A 36 12.81 -16.56 -6.45
N MET A 37 13.53 -16.44 -7.57
CA MET A 37 13.36 -17.29 -8.75
C MET A 37 13.81 -18.76 -8.52
N GLU A 38 14.10 -19.13 -7.29
CA GLU A 38 14.68 -20.45 -6.98
C GLU A 38 13.72 -21.63 -7.23
N ASN A 39 12.42 -21.38 -7.30
CA ASN A 39 11.44 -22.49 -7.41
C ASN A 39 10.55 -22.44 -8.67
N GLY A 40 10.79 -21.56 -9.65
CA GLY A 40 9.99 -21.52 -10.89
C GLY A 40 8.51 -21.18 -10.71
N GLU A 41 8.07 -20.75 -9.52
CA GLU A 41 6.71 -20.32 -9.28
C GLU A 41 6.50 -18.88 -9.73
N SER A 42 5.34 -18.60 -10.34
CA SER A 42 4.95 -17.25 -10.69
C SER A 42 4.82 -16.37 -9.43
N TYR A 43 5.42 -15.20 -9.45
CA TYR A 43 5.28 -14.14 -8.45
C TYR A 43 3.84 -13.98 -7.94
N TYR A 44 2.91 -13.95 -8.87
CA TYR A 44 1.49 -13.83 -8.64
C TYR A 44 0.92 -14.91 -7.71
N ILE A 45 1.33 -16.17 -7.92
CA ILE A 45 0.86 -17.30 -7.09
C ILE A 45 1.42 -17.22 -5.67
N VAL A 46 2.67 -16.83 -5.51
CA VAL A 46 3.31 -16.67 -4.20
C VAL A 46 2.60 -15.57 -3.39
N GLU A 47 2.27 -14.47 -4.05
CA GLU A 47 1.55 -13.35 -3.44
C GLU A 47 0.13 -13.76 -3.01
N ILE A 48 -0.62 -14.43 -3.87
CA ILE A 48 -1.95 -14.96 -3.53
C ILE A 48 -1.89 -15.89 -2.32
N ARG A 49 -0.90 -16.78 -2.25
CA ARG A 49 -0.71 -17.67 -1.09
C ARG A 49 -0.42 -16.90 0.19
N SER A 50 0.39 -15.83 0.10
CA SER A 50 0.69 -14.95 1.23
C SER A 50 -0.57 -14.28 1.76
N LEU A 51 -1.37 -13.70 0.87
CA LEU A 51 -2.64 -13.06 1.23
C LEU A 51 -3.66 -14.05 1.80
N LYS A 52 -3.73 -15.28 1.21
CA LYS A 52 -4.59 -16.35 1.75
C LYS A 52 -4.19 -16.71 3.18
N ARG A 53 -2.90 -16.85 3.47
CA ARG A 53 -2.41 -17.13 4.83
C ARG A 53 -2.88 -16.08 5.84
N ILE A 54 -2.89 -14.80 5.47
CA ILE A 54 -3.37 -13.71 6.33
C ILE A 54 -4.87 -13.86 6.58
N LEU A 55 -5.66 -14.15 5.54
CA LEU A 55 -7.10 -14.34 5.65
C LEU A 55 -7.45 -15.57 6.52
N ASP A 56 -6.71 -16.67 6.38
CA ASP A 56 -6.90 -17.88 7.17
C ASP A 56 -6.62 -17.59 8.67
N ALA A 57 -5.54 -16.87 8.98
CA ALA A 57 -5.20 -16.46 10.34
C ALA A 57 -6.26 -15.52 10.95
N ALA A 58 -6.77 -14.57 10.16
CA ALA A 58 -7.84 -13.68 10.57
C ALA A 58 -9.15 -14.43 10.91
N GLY A 59 -9.42 -15.51 10.18
CA GLY A 59 -10.59 -16.37 10.41
C GLY A 59 -10.55 -17.13 11.74
N GLU A 60 -9.38 -17.42 12.31
CA GLU A 60 -9.23 -18.16 13.57
C GLU A 60 -9.66 -17.36 14.82
N ARG A 61 -9.73 -16.04 14.77
CA ARG A 61 -10.20 -15.10 15.81
C ARG A 61 -9.60 -15.30 17.21
N ARG A 62 -8.46 -15.97 17.34
CA ARG A 62 -7.81 -16.21 18.63
C ARG A 62 -7.02 -14.99 19.12
N THR A 63 -6.35 -14.33 18.20
CA THR A 63 -5.53 -13.15 18.47
C THR A 63 -5.79 -12.14 17.35
N PRO A 64 -5.93 -10.85 17.65
CA PRO A 64 -6.10 -9.83 16.62
C PRO A 64 -4.99 -9.90 15.57
N VAL A 65 -5.35 -9.73 14.31
CA VAL A 65 -4.40 -9.72 13.19
C VAL A 65 -4.08 -8.27 12.81
N LEU A 66 -2.80 -7.98 12.68
CA LEU A 66 -2.26 -6.74 12.13
C LEU A 66 -1.54 -7.09 10.83
N CYS A 67 -1.98 -6.55 9.70
CA CYS A 67 -1.35 -6.84 8.43
C CYS A 67 -0.91 -5.58 7.68
N PHE A 68 0.19 -5.74 6.93
CA PHE A 68 0.77 -4.73 6.06
C PHE A 68 0.87 -5.30 4.66
N VAL A 69 0.21 -4.64 3.72
CA VAL A 69 0.15 -5.06 2.32
C VAL A 69 0.68 -3.92 1.45
N ASP A 70 1.69 -4.20 0.65
CA ASP A 70 2.31 -3.22 -0.21
C ASP A 70 2.15 -3.66 -1.68
N GLU A 71 1.40 -2.84 -2.44
CA GLU A 71 1.13 -3.02 -3.86
C GLU A 71 0.68 -4.43 -4.28
N VAL A 72 -0.55 -4.75 -3.95
CA VAL A 72 -1.16 -6.06 -4.17
C VAL A 72 -1.19 -6.46 -5.64
N LEU A 73 -0.74 -7.68 -5.94
CA LEU A 73 -0.92 -8.37 -7.24
C LEU A 73 -0.29 -7.65 -8.44
N ARG A 74 0.94 -7.17 -8.31
CA ARG A 74 1.67 -6.47 -9.39
C ARG A 74 1.85 -7.27 -10.68
N GLY A 75 1.73 -8.57 -10.64
CA GLY A 75 2.03 -9.47 -11.76
C GLY A 75 0.93 -9.63 -12.82
N THR A 76 -0.18 -8.85 -12.73
CA THR A 76 -1.30 -8.96 -13.68
C THR A 76 -1.69 -7.59 -14.27
N ASN A 77 -2.65 -7.57 -15.22
CA ASN A 77 -3.12 -6.32 -15.80
C ASN A 77 -3.83 -5.44 -14.74
N THR A 78 -3.86 -4.13 -14.98
CA THR A 78 -4.34 -3.14 -14.01
C THR A 78 -5.79 -3.37 -13.58
N VAL A 79 -6.68 -3.72 -14.50
CA VAL A 79 -8.11 -3.90 -14.19
C VAL A 79 -8.33 -5.13 -13.30
N GLU A 80 -7.70 -6.25 -13.64
CA GLU A 80 -7.78 -7.48 -12.84
C GLU A 80 -7.12 -7.29 -11.48
N ARG A 81 -5.98 -6.60 -11.44
CA ARG A 81 -5.28 -6.28 -10.21
C ARG A 81 -6.16 -5.48 -9.25
N ILE A 82 -6.73 -4.37 -9.71
CA ILE A 82 -7.60 -3.51 -8.89
C ILE A 82 -8.81 -4.29 -8.39
N ALA A 83 -9.45 -5.07 -9.25
CA ALA A 83 -10.62 -5.86 -8.87
C ALA A 83 -10.26 -6.92 -7.81
N ALA A 84 -9.21 -7.71 -8.02
CA ALA A 84 -8.79 -8.76 -7.11
C ALA A 84 -8.27 -8.19 -5.77
N ALA A 85 -7.44 -7.16 -5.82
CA ALA A 85 -6.91 -6.48 -4.65
C ALA A 85 -8.01 -5.88 -3.78
N THR A 86 -8.99 -5.21 -4.40
CA THR A 86 -10.16 -4.66 -3.71
C THR A 86 -10.93 -5.75 -2.97
N GLN A 87 -11.22 -6.88 -3.61
CA GLN A 87 -11.93 -8.00 -2.98
C GLN A 87 -11.16 -8.58 -1.78
N ILE A 88 -9.85 -8.72 -1.89
CA ILE A 88 -9.01 -9.23 -0.81
C ILE A 88 -9.01 -8.26 0.37
N LEU A 89 -8.84 -6.96 0.12
CA LEU A 89 -8.80 -5.94 1.17
C LEU A 89 -10.15 -5.80 1.87
N ILE A 90 -11.28 -5.88 1.15
CA ILE A 90 -12.62 -5.92 1.76
C ILE A 90 -12.73 -7.10 2.71
N ARG A 91 -12.33 -8.31 2.29
CA ARG A 91 -12.38 -9.50 3.14
C ARG A 91 -11.51 -9.38 4.38
N LEU A 92 -10.34 -8.76 4.27
CA LEU A 92 -9.48 -8.48 5.42
C LEU A 92 -10.16 -7.53 6.41
N ALA A 93 -10.79 -6.46 5.94
CA ALA A 93 -11.54 -5.54 6.78
C ALA A 93 -12.73 -6.23 7.48
N GLU A 94 -13.54 -6.99 6.74
CA GLU A 94 -14.68 -7.75 7.27
C GLU A 94 -14.29 -8.81 8.30
N SER A 95 -13.07 -9.36 8.22
CA SER A 95 -12.56 -10.31 9.21
C SER A 95 -12.16 -9.67 10.54
N GLY A 96 -12.19 -8.34 10.64
CA GLY A 96 -11.74 -7.58 11.81
C GLY A 96 -10.22 -7.43 11.89
N THR A 97 -9.52 -7.61 10.78
CA THR A 97 -8.07 -7.37 10.67
C THR A 97 -7.78 -5.88 10.68
N LEU A 98 -6.82 -5.44 11.48
CA LEU A 98 -6.25 -4.10 11.36
C LEU A 98 -5.25 -4.11 10.18
N GLY A 99 -5.69 -3.60 9.04
CA GLY A 99 -4.94 -3.65 7.78
C GLY A 99 -4.37 -2.28 7.38
N PHE A 100 -3.10 -2.26 6.98
CA PHE A 100 -2.46 -1.14 6.31
C PHE A 100 -2.13 -1.57 4.89
N ALA A 101 -2.71 -0.89 3.91
CA ALA A 101 -2.46 -1.16 2.50
C ALA A 101 -1.85 0.08 1.83
N ALA A 102 -0.72 -0.10 1.15
CA ALA A 102 -0.12 0.92 0.30
C ALA A 102 -0.40 0.58 -1.17
N THR A 103 -0.79 1.59 -1.95
CA THR A 103 -1.07 1.41 -3.38
C THR A 103 -0.84 2.71 -4.15
N HIS A 104 -0.48 2.58 -5.42
CA HIS A 104 -0.46 3.68 -6.39
C HIS A 104 -1.75 3.77 -7.22
N ASP A 105 -2.68 2.81 -7.05
CA ASP A 105 -3.96 2.78 -7.77
C ASP A 105 -4.99 3.66 -7.05
N ILE A 106 -5.17 4.89 -7.53
CA ILE A 106 -6.13 5.86 -6.95
C ILE A 106 -7.56 5.31 -6.93
N GLU A 107 -7.93 4.51 -7.92
CA GLU A 107 -9.24 3.87 -8.02
C GLU A 107 -9.56 3.02 -6.78
N MET A 108 -8.57 2.36 -6.20
CA MET A 108 -8.75 1.56 -4.99
C MET A 108 -9.17 2.41 -3.79
N THR A 109 -8.70 3.65 -3.68
CA THR A 109 -9.07 4.55 -2.58
C THR A 109 -10.55 4.87 -2.58
N GLU A 110 -11.19 4.94 -3.74
CA GLU A 110 -12.62 5.16 -3.87
C GLU A 110 -13.42 3.88 -3.63
N LEU A 111 -12.95 2.74 -4.15
CA LEU A 111 -13.61 1.44 -3.99
C LEU A 111 -13.61 0.94 -2.54
N LEU A 112 -12.60 1.34 -1.76
CA LEU A 112 -12.39 0.88 -0.39
C LEU A 112 -12.82 1.89 0.69
N LYS A 113 -13.38 3.03 0.35
CA LYS A 113 -13.70 4.12 1.28
C LYS A 113 -14.67 3.77 2.42
N GLU A 114 -15.50 2.74 2.23
CA GLU A 114 -16.43 2.24 3.25
C GLU A 114 -15.74 1.29 4.26
N TYR A 115 -14.53 0.84 3.95
CA TYR A 115 -13.79 -0.17 4.72
C TYR A 115 -12.48 0.35 5.29
N TYR A 116 -11.88 1.39 4.68
CA TYR A 116 -10.58 1.94 5.02
C TYR A 116 -10.58 3.46 5.05
N ASP A 117 -9.89 4.01 6.04
CA ASP A 117 -9.53 5.42 6.05
C ASP A 117 -8.37 5.67 5.08
N ASN A 118 -8.52 6.68 4.22
CA ASN A 118 -7.49 7.03 3.25
C ASN A 118 -6.51 8.05 3.84
N TYR A 119 -5.23 7.80 3.58
CA TYR A 119 -4.13 8.71 3.87
C TYR A 119 -3.18 8.77 2.69
N HIS A 120 -2.42 9.85 2.58
CA HIS A 120 -1.42 9.99 1.53
C HIS A 120 -0.18 10.74 2.01
N PHE A 121 0.88 10.60 1.24
CA PHE A 121 2.07 11.43 1.32
C PHE A 121 2.12 12.30 0.06
N GLU A 122 2.63 13.52 0.19
CA GLU A 122 2.81 14.41 -0.95
C GLU A 122 4.21 15.03 -0.95
N GLU A 123 4.67 15.37 -2.15
CA GLU A 123 5.87 16.13 -2.36
C GLU A 123 5.54 17.63 -2.35
N VAL A 124 6.45 18.43 -1.84
CA VAL A 124 6.38 19.90 -1.88
C VAL A 124 7.46 20.42 -2.80
N ILE A 125 7.08 21.21 -3.80
CA ILE A 125 8.03 21.90 -4.68
C ILE A 125 8.32 23.28 -4.08
N ARG A 126 9.58 23.52 -3.70
CA ARG A 126 10.03 24.81 -3.19
C ARG A 126 11.35 25.20 -3.88
N ASP A 127 11.40 26.41 -4.41
CA ASP A 127 12.59 27.02 -5.04
C ASP A 127 13.19 26.18 -6.19
N GLY A 128 12.35 25.40 -6.90
CA GLY A 128 12.80 24.51 -7.98
C GLY A 128 13.27 23.13 -7.52
N ASP A 129 13.29 22.86 -6.21
CA ASP A 129 13.63 21.58 -5.63
C ASP A 129 12.38 20.82 -5.16
N ILE A 130 12.49 19.49 -5.16
CA ILE A 130 11.45 18.57 -4.67
C ILE A 130 11.80 18.15 -3.26
N LEU A 131 10.92 18.46 -2.33
CA LEU A 131 11.06 18.11 -0.92
C LEU A 131 10.02 17.04 -0.56
N PHE A 132 10.44 16.04 0.20
CA PHE A 132 9.59 14.99 0.76
C PHE A 132 9.44 15.19 2.26
N PRO A 133 8.37 15.87 2.74
CA PRO A 133 8.20 16.13 4.17
C PRO A 133 7.89 14.88 4.97
N TYR A 134 7.60 13.74 4.34
CA TYR A 134 7.24 12.46 4.97
C TYR A 134 6.08 12.59 5.98
N GLN A 135 5.20 13.54 5.75
CA GLN A 135 4.03 13.77 6.59
C GLN A 135 2.84 12.99 6.06
N LEU A 136 2.22 12.20 6.94
CA LEU A 136 0.99 11.49 6.62
C LEU A 136 -0.19 12.43 6.71
N LEU A 137 -0.88 12.63 5.60
CA LEU A 137 -2.03 13.53 5.47
C LEU A 137 -3.32 12.73 5.30
N PRO A 138 -4.45 13.18 5.87
CA PRO A 138 -5.73 12.50 5.69
C PRO A 138 -6.27 12.69 4.27
N GLY A 139 -7.02 11.69 3.80
CA GLY A 139 -7.65 11.68 2.49
C GLY A 139 -6.78 11.06 1.39
N LYS A 140 -7.33 10.97 0.18
CA LYS A 140 -6.64 10.46 -1.00
C LYS A 140 -5.68 11.50 -1.59
N ALA A 141 -4.60 11.06 -2.23
CA ALA A 141 -3.72 11.95 -2.98
C ALA A 141 -4.50 12.68 -4.10
N SER A 142 -4.33 14.00 -4.18
CA SER A 142 -5.03 14.84 -5.15
C SER A 142 -4.19 15.17 -6.39
N THR A 143 -2.88 15.01 -6.31
CA THR A 143 -1.93 15.44 -7.33
C THR A 143 -1.24 14.27 -8.03
N ARG A 144 -1.27 14.30 -9.37
CA ARG A 144 -0.42 13.48 -10.23
C ARG A 144 0.85 14.28 -10.50
N ASN A 145 1.80 14.24 -9.58
CA ASN A 145 3.02 15.05 -9.69
C ASN A 145 3.99 14.57 -10.78
N ALA A 146 3.82 13.36 -11.32
CA ALA A 146 4.74 12.80 -12.32
C ALA A 146 4.92 13.69 -13.55
N ILE A 147 3.84 14.26 -14.10
CA ILE A 147 3.92 15.16 -15.27
C ILE A 147 4.65 16.45 -14.90
N ARG A 148 4.34 16.99 -13.73
CA ARG A 148 4.99 18.21 -13.23
C ARG A 148 6.48 18.01 -12.97
N LEU A 149 6.87 16.84 -12.48
CA LEU A 149 8.25 16.41 -12.32
C LEU A 149 8.98 16.33 -13.67
N LEU A 150 8.35 15.74 -14.68
CA LEU A 150 8.91 15.68 -16.04
C LEU A 150 9.14 17.08 -16.62
N GLN A 151 8.18 17.99 -16.46
CA GLN A 151 8.32 19.39 -16.89
C GLN A 151 9.49 20.09 -16.20
N MET A 152 9.65 19.88 -14.89
CA MET A 152 10.79 20.46 -14.13
C MET A 152 12.14 19.88 -14.56
N MET A 153 12.17 18.63 -15.02
CA MET A 153 13.37 17.98 -15.57
C MET A 153 13.64 18.37 -17.04
N GLY A 154 12.87 19.30 -17.60
CA GLY A 154 13.06 19.80 -18.98
C GLY A 154 12.41 18.96 -20.06
N TYR A 155 11.51 18.02 -19.71
CA TYR A 155 10.69 17.34 -20.71
C TYR A 155 9.50 18.23 -21.09
N GLU A 156 9.50 18.74 -22.32
CA GLU A 156 8.37 19.49 -22.89
C GLU A 156 7.25 18.53 -23.26
N GLU A 157 5.99 18.90 -23.00
CA GLU A 157 4.82 18.22 -23.60
C GLU A 157 4.91 18.37 -25.11
N GLN A 158 5.14 17.26 -25.85
CA GLN A 158 4.84 17.23 -27.27
C GLN A 158 3.34 17.43 -27.44
N ARG A 159 2.92 18.62 -27.82
CA ARG A 159 1.56 18.84 -28.34
C ARG A 159 1.40 17.92 -29.54
N SER A 160 0.54 16.93 -29.42
CA SER A 160 0.00 16.22 -30.58
C SER A 160 -0.73 17.28 -31.42
N GLU A 161 -0.11 17.76 -32.49
CA GLU A 161 -0.79 18.50 -33.53
C GLU A 161 -1.82 17.54 -34.15
N GLU A 162 -3.07 17.74 -33.81
CA GLU A 162 -4.20 17.16 -34.53
C GLU A 162 -4.09 17.62 -35.99
N HIS A 163 -3.74 16.72 -36.86
CA HIS A 163 -3.92 16.87 -38.29
C HIS A 163 -5.42 16.95 -38.61
N THR A 164 -5.94 18.17 -38.60
CA THR A 164 -7.16 18.51 -39.36
C THR A 164 -6.75 18.64 -40.83
N SER A 165 -7.09 17.63 -41.61
CA SER A 165 -7.20 17.72 -43.08
C SER A 165 -8.40 16.93 -43.54
#